data_c1b5ec657e04eab94f89bdfefbe64c01
#
_entry.id   c1b5ec657e04eab94f89bdfefbe64c01
#
_cell.length_a   1.000
_cell.length_b   1.000
_cell.length_c   1.000
_cell.angle_alpha   90.00
_cell.angle_beta   90.00
_cell.angle_gamma   90.00
#
_symmetry.space_group_name_H-M   'P 1'
#
loop_
_entity.id
_entity.type
_entity.pdbx_description
1 polymer ?
#
loop_
_entity_poly.entity_id
_entity_poly.type
_entity_poly.pdbx_seq_one_letter_code
_entity_poly.pdbx_strand_id
1 'polypeptide(L)'
;IPANPSDNAIRELKHMHGKEIQKRQALTAKEQELFLDYLRSTTRYQHWYPVFLTMLYTGLRVGEITGLRWCDVDLENGFISVNHTLVYYKHDTNKCQFSIHKPKTEAGSRSVPIMSEVREALEQEKEYQDIAGLRCKVKVDGFSDFIFINRFGNVHNQNNLNRALRRIIRDCNKRVLSEAQKSENVTLLPDFSCHTLRHTFATRMCEMGINLKVIQDVLGHSDFST
;
A
#
# COMPACT_ATOMS: atom_id res chain seq x y z
N ILE A 1 -4.10 -1.81 -35.25
CA ILE A 1 -5.17 -2.52 -34.54
C ILE A 1 -6.27 -1.49 -34.27
N PRO A 2 -7.53 -1.69 -34.72
CA PRO A 2 -8.59 -0.72 -34.44
C PRO A 2 -8.86 -0.65 -32.94
N ALA A 3 -9.02 0.59 -32.43
CA ALA A 3 -9.35 0.83 -31.04
C ALA A 3 -10.67 0.14 -30.65
N ASN A 4 -10.70 -0.46 -29.48
CA ASN A 4 -11.89 -1.16 -29.00
C ASN A 4 -13.06 -0.17 -28.84
N PRO A 5 -14.19 -0.34 -29.56
CA PRO A 5 -15.32 0.61 -29.51
C PRO A 5 -15.91 0.79 -28.10
N SER A 6 -15.71 -0.17 -27.20
CA SER A 6 -16.22 -0.08 -25.83
C SER A 6 -15.45 0.91 -24.94
N ASP A 7 -14.20 1.24 -25.26
CA ASP A 7 -13.41 2.20 -24.47
C ASP A 7 -13.95 3.63 -24.59
N ASN A 8 -14.43 4.00 -25.78
CA ASN A 8 -15.07 5.31 -25.99
C ASN A 8 -16.46 5.39 -25.35
N ALA A 9 -17.26 4.31 -25.43
CA ALA A 9 -18.61 4.27 -24.85
C ALA A 9 -18.58 4.40 -23.32
N ILE A 10 -17.60 3.75 -22.64
CA ILE A 10 -17.41 3.88 -21.19
C ILE A 10 -16.97 5.31 -20.80
N ARG A 11 -16.16 5.95 -21.63
CA ARG A 11 -15.69 7.32 -21.41
C ARG A 11 -16.83 8.34 -21.57
N GLU A 12 -17.68 8.16 -22.58
CA GLU A 12 -18.86 8.99 -22.82
C GLU A 12 -19.93 8.81 -21.74
N LEU A 13 -20.20 7.58 -21.31
CA LEU A 13 -21.13 7.30 -20.21
C LEU A 13 -20.67 7.95 -18.89
N LYS A 14 -19.37 7.97 -18.60
CA LYS A 14 -18.82 8.66 -17.43
C LYS A 14 -18.97 10.18 -17.53
N HIS A 15 -18.85 10.75 -18.73
CA HIS A 15 -19.05 12.18 -18.98
C HIS A 15 -20.52 12.58 -18.86
N MET A 16 -21.44 11.75 -19.35
CA MET A 16 -22.88 12.02 -19.30
C MET A 16 -23.47 11.92 -17.88
N HIS A 17 -22.86 11.17 -16.97
CA HIS A 17 -23.33 11.02 -15.59
C HIS A 17 -22.69 11.99 -14.59
N GLY A 18 -21.98 13.04 -15.05
CA GLY A 18 -21.46 14.12 -14.19
C GLY A 18 -20.57 13.68 -13.03
N LYS A 19 -20.04 12.45 -13.07
CA LYS A 19 -19.02 12.02 -12.13
C LYS A 19 -17.70 12.63 -12.59
N GLU A 20 -17.36 13.79 -12.04
CA GLU A 20 -15.98 14.26 -12.05
C GLU A 20 -15.09 13.10 -11.64
N ILE A 21 -14.15 12.75 -12.53
CA ILE A 21 -13.09 11.82 -12.18
C ILE A 21 -12.28 12.57 -11.11
N GLN A 22 -12.52 12.27 -9.84
CA GLN A 22 -11.68 12.77 -8.76
C GLN A 22 -10.25 12.36 -9.12
N LYS A 23 -9.44 13.34 -9.55
CA LYS A 23 -8.01 13.13 -9.76
C LYS A 23 -7.49 12.59 -8.44
N ARG A 24 -6.98 11.36 -8.46
CA ARG A 24 -6.33 10.75 -7.31
C ARG A 24 -5.13 11.61 -6.96
N GLN A 25 -5.27 12.42 -5.92
CA GLN A 25 -4.19 13.28 -5.45
C GLN A 25 -3.28 12.47 -4.53
N ALA A 26 -1.97 12.68 -4.68
CA ALA A 26 -1.00 12.23 -3.69
C ALA A 26 -1.23 13.00 -2.37
N LEU A 27 -0.86 12.40 -1.26
CA LEU A 27 -0.85 13.12 0.02
C LEU A 27 0.21 14.24 -0.04
N THR A 28 -0.10 15.38 0.53
CA THR A 28 0.89 16.43 0.79
C THR A 28 1.90 15.95 1.84
N ALA A 29 3.06 16.62 1.95
CA ALA A 29 4.06 16.27 2.96
C ALA A 29 3.48 16.34 4.38
N LYS A 30 2.68 17.38 4.67
CA LYS A 30 2.01 17.55 5.98
C LYS A 30 0.99 16.45 6.28
N GLU A 31 0.21 16.04 5.29
CA GLU A 31 -0.77 14.94 5.43
C GLU A 31 -0.06 13.61 5.66
N GLN A 32 1.04 13.36 4.93
CA GLN A 32 1.86 12.16 5.09
C GLN A 32 2.46 12.10 6.50
N GLU A 33 3.05 13.18 6.97
CA GLU A 33 3.62 13.31 8.31
C GLU A 33 2.54 13.09 9.39
N LEU A 34 1.42 13.80 9.29
CA LEU A 34 0.28 13.63 10.20
C LEU A 34 -0.20 12.17 10.26
N PHE A 35 -0.30 11.50 9.10
CA PHE A 35 -0.73 10.12 9.03
C PHE A 35 0.25 9.17 9.74
N LEU A 36 1.55 9.30 9.47
CA LEU A 36 2.58 8.46 10.07
C LEU A 36 2.72 8.71 11.57
N ASP A 37 2.69 9.96 12.00
CA ASP A 37 2.77 10.32 13.42
C ASP A 37 1.54 9.85 14.20
N TYR A 38 0.35 9.92 13.59
CA TYR A 38 -0.84 9.37 14.20
C TYR A 38 -0.75 7.86 14.39
N LEU A 39 -0.24 7.12 13.40
CA LEU A 39 -0.02 5.69 13.51
C LEU A 39 1.01 5.34 14.59
N ARG A 40 2.12 6.09 14.66
CA ARG A 40 3.20 5.86 15.62
C ARG A 40 2.77 6.17 17.05
N SER A 41 2.02 7.24 17.25
CA SER A 41 1.63 7.73 18.57
C SER A 41 0.38 7.05 19.16
N THR A 42 -0.37 6.28 18.36
CA THR A 42 -1.66 5.72 18.78
C THR A 42 -1.57 4.21 18.94
N THR A 43 -1.51 3.72 20.17
CA THR A 43 -1.40 2.28 20.50
C THR A 43 -2.40 1.40 19.73
N ARG A 44 -3.62 1.90 19.53
CA ARG A 44 -4.68 1.19 18.77
C ARG A 44 -4.28 0.90 17.34
N TYR A 45 -3.41 1.74 16.72
CA TYR A 45 -3.09 1.70 15.30
C TYR A 45 -1.62 1.44 15.01
N GLN A 46 -0.75 1.35 16.03
CA GLN A 46 0.68 1.09 15.86
C GLN A 46 0.99 -0.14 15.00
N HIS A 47 0.21 -1.21 15.14
CA HIS A 47 0.37 -2.43 14.35
C HIS A 47 0.12 -2.23 12.84
N TRP A 48 -0.45 -1.10 12.41
CA TRP A 48 -0.60 -0.72 11.00
C TRP A 48 0.57 0.14 10.49
N TYR A 49 1.43 0.63 11.40
CA TYR A 49 2.55 1.50 11.03
C TYR A 49 3.51 0.81 10.05
N PRO A 50 4.02 -0.41 10.29
CA PRO A 50 4.99 -1.05 9.39
C PRO A 50 4.44 -1.25 7.98
N VAL A 51 3.20 -1.72 7.83
CA VAL A 51 2.63 -1.98 6.50
C VAL A 51 2.39 -0.69 5.71
N PHE A 52 1.84 0.37 6.33
CA PHE A 52 1.55 1.61 5.61
C PHE A 52 2.81 2.45 5.37
N LEU A 53 3.78 2.41 6.27
CA LEU A 53 5.10 3.01 6.04
C LEU A 53 5.78 2.34 4.85
N THR A 54 5.85 1.01 4.84
CA THR A 54 6.44 0.27 3.72
C THR A 54 5.77 0.62 2.40
N MET A 55 4.43 0.73 2.35
CA MET A 55 3.73 1.16 1.13
C MET A 55 4.11 2.58 0.69
N LEU A 56 4.21 3.52 1.63
CA LEU A 56 4.56 4.92 1.35
C LEU A 56 5.98 5.11 0.86
N TYR A 57 6.92 4.27 1.30
CA TYR A 57 8.34 4.44 1.02
C TYR A 57 8.91 3.47 -0.02
N THR A 58 8.09 2.52 -0.50
CA THR A 58 8.49 1.57 -1.55
C THR A 58 7.60 1.63 -2.78
N GLY A 59 6.42 2.21 -2.66
CA GLY A 59 5.44 2.24 -3.74
C GLY A 59 4.90 0.87 -4.14
N LEU A 60 5.05 -0.16 -3.33
CA LEU A 60 4.54 -1.50 -3.61
C LEU A 60 3.02 -1.49 -3.82
N ARG A 61 2.54 -2.31 -4.77
CA ARG A 61 1.11 -2.53 -4.95
C ARG A 61 0.53 -3.26 -3.74
N VAL A 62 -0.75 -3.06 -3.48
CA VAL A 62 -1.42 -3.69 -2.32
C VAL A 62 -1.28 -5.21 -2.29
N GLY A 63 -1.33 -5.88 -3.42
CA GLY A 63 -1.14 -7.33 -3.48
C GLY A 63 0.31 -7.76 -3.34
N GLU A 64 1.27 -6.92 -3.73
CA GLU A 64 2.71 -7.14 -3.49
C GLU A 64 3.01 -7.02 -2.00
N ILE A 65 2.47 -6.00 -1.32
CA ILE A 65 2.67 -5.80 0.12
C ILE A 65 1.98 -6.87 0.98
N THR A 66 0.74 -7.25 0.64
CA THR A 66 0.04 -8.29 1.40
C THR A 66 0.61 -9.68 1.14
N GLY A 67 1.29 -9.89 0.02
CA GLY A 67 1.99 -11.11 -0.33
C GLY A 67 3.46 -11.14 0.10
N LEU A 68 4.00 -10.06 0.67
CA LEU A 68 5.42 -9.98 1.04
C LEU A 68 5.75 -10.96 2.16
N ARG A 69 6.85 -11.71 1.97
CA ARG A 69 7.33 -12.72 2.92
C ARG A 69 8.68 -12.30 3.52
N TRP A 70 9.02 -12.85 4.66
CA TRP A 70 10.32 -12.60 5.27
C TRP A 70 11.51 -13.00 4.38
N CYS A 71 11.38 -14.07 3.61
CA CYS A 71 12.42 -14.49 2.66
C CYS A 71 12.55 -13.59 1.43
N ASP A 72 11.61 -12.68 1.19
CA ASP A 72 11.67 -11.71 0.09
C ASP A 72 12.34 -10.39 0.51
N VAL A 73 12.69 -10.23 1.80
CA VAL A 73 13.30 -9.03 2.37
C VAL A 73 14.72 -9.31 2.81
N ASP A 74 15.64 -8.59 2.22
CA ASP A 74 17.05 -8.56 2.64
C ASP A 74 17.27 -7.30 3.48
N LEU A 75 17.20 -7.46 4.80
CA LEU A 75 17.40 -6.35 5.74
C LEU A 75 18.88 -5.93 5.81
N GLU A 76 19.82 -6.84 5.53
CA GLU A 76 21.25 -6.54 5.56
C GLU A 76 21.65 -5.65 4.39
N ASN A 77 21.27 -6.02 3.18
CA ASN A 77 21.59 -5.26 1.96
C ASN A 77 20.54 -4.18 1.62
N GLY A 78 19.40 -4.16 2.30
CA GLY A 78 18.38 -3.13 2.17
C GLY A 78 17.53 -3.23 0.90
N PHE A 79 17.05 -4.43 0.57
CA PHE A 79 16.22 -4.66 -0.62
C PHE A 79 15.00 -5.52 -0.33
N ILE A 80 13.94 -5.27 -1.10
CA ILE A 80 12.75 -6.12 -1.19
C ILE A 80 12.69 -6.73 -2.59
N SER A 81 12.62 -8.05 -2.68
CA SER A 81 12.41 -8.79 -3.93
C SER A 81 10.92 -8.91 -4.21
N VAL A 82 10.44 -8.19 -5.23
CA VAL A 82 9.04 -8.26 -5.68
C VAL A 82 8.95 -9.25 -6.83
N ASN A 83 8.42 -10.44 -6.57
CA ASN A 83 8.39 -11.54 -7.53
C ASN A 83 7.01 -12.23 -7.62
N HIS A 84 6.03 -11.76 -6.84
CA HIS A 84 4.67 -12.27 -6.82
C HIS A 84 3.69 -11.26 -6.24
N THR A 85 2.41 -11.56 -6.38
CA THR A 85 1.29 -10.75 -5.88
C THR A 85 0.27 -11.69 -5.24
N LEU A 86 -0.16 -11.39 -4.02
CA LEU A 86 -1.28 -12.06 -3.37
C LEU A 86 -2.59 -11.40 -3.83
N VAL A 87 -3.48 -12.20 -4.37
CA VAL A 87 -4.78 -11.77 -4.87
C VAL A 87 -5.89 -12.46 -4.09
N TYR A 88 -6.96 -11.72 -3.80
CA TYR A 88 -8.15 -12.25 -3.16
C TYR A 88 -9.36 -12.00 -4.05
N TYR A 89 -9.90 -13.04 -4.64
CA TYR A 89 -11.01 -12.94 -5.59
C TYR A 89 -11.99 -14.10 -5.47
N LYS A 90 -13.14 -13.92 -6.11
CA LYS A 90 -14.19 -14.92 -6.13
C LYS A 90 -13.90 -15.96 -7.23
N HIS A 91 -13.75 -17.20 -6.83
CA HIS A 91 -13.62 -18.34 -7.73
C HIS A 91 -15.00 -18.84 -8.22
N ASP A 92 -14.99 -19.75 -9.22
CA ASP A 92 -16.19 -20.39 -9.79
C ASP A 92 -17.08 -21.08 -8.74
N THR A 93 -16.48 -21.47 -7.61
CA THR A 93 -17.19 -22.05 -6.44
C THR A 93 -17.99 -21.04 -5.62
N ASN A 94 -18.13 -19.78 -6.07
CA ASN A 94 -18.78 -18.69 -5.35
C ASN A 94 -18.09 -18.28 -4.02
N LYS A 95 -16.92 -18.87 -3.68
CA LYS A 95 -16.12 -18.55 -2.50
C LYS A 95 -14.92 -17.69 -2.87
N CYS A 96 -14.66 -16.65 -2.07
CA CYS A 96 -13.45 -15.87 -2.20
C CYS A 96 -12.26 -16.64 -1.62
N GLN A 97 -11.17 -16.72 -2.38
CA GLN A 97 -9.94 -17.41 -1.99
C GLN A 97 -8.73 -16.53 -2.29
N PHE A 98 -7.65 -16.78 -1.55
CA PHE A 98 -6.34 -16.23 -1.87
C PHE A 98 -5.67 -17.07 -2.95
N SER A 99 -4.93 -16.40 -3.83
CA SER A 99 -4.08 -17.03 -4.84
C SER A 99 -2.82 -16.20 -5.06
N ILE A 100 -1.73 -16.85 -5.42
CA ILE A 100 -0.47 -16.19 -5.78
C ILE A 100 -0.40 -16.06 -7.29
N HIS A 101 -0.21 -14.83 -7.76
CA HIS A 101 0.05 -14.56 -9.17
C HIS A 101 1.50 -14.09 -9.35
N LYS A 102 2.19 -14.73 -10.29
CA LYS A 102 3.50 -14.26 -10.74
C LYS A 102 3.32 -13.04 -11.67
N PRO A 103 4.28 -12.12 -11.72
CA PRO A 103 4.26 -11.03 -12.68
C PRO A 103 4.13 -11.57 -14.11
N LYS A 104 3.32 -10.90 -14.93
CA LYS A 104 3.13 -11.27 -16.34
C LYS A 104 4.31 -10.89 -17.23
N THR A 105 5.17 -9.98 -16.76
CA THR A 105 6.35 -9.46 -17.48
C THR A 105 7.56 -9.51 -16.57
N GLU A 106 8.76 -9.54 -17.16
CA GLU A 106 10.03 -9.48 -16.42
C GLU A 106 10.13 -8.19 -15.57
N ALA A 107 9.66 -7.07 -16.08
CA ALA A 107 9.62 -5.80 -15.35
C ALA A 107 8.75 -5.84 -14.08
N GLY A 108 7.86 -6.81 -13.97
CA GLY A 108 7.08 -7.05 -12.76
C GLY A 108 7.88 -7.72 -11.65
N SER A 109 8.98 -8.43 -12.00
CA SER A 109 9.94 -9.01 -11.06
C SER A 109 11.08 -7.99 -10.90
N ARG A 110 11.20 -7.43 -9.70
CA ARG A 110 12.14 -6.34 -9.45
C ARG A 110 12.66 -6.34 -8.02
N SER A 111 13.80 -5.72 -7.82
CA SER A 111 14.35 -5.40 -6.50
C SER A 111 14.05 -3.94 -6.18
N VAL A 112 13.45 -3.69 -5.02
CA VAL A 112 13.10 -2.35 -4.54
C VAL A 112 13.98 -2.03 -3.35
N PRO A 113 14.80 -0.95 -3.40
CA PRO A 113 15.60 -0.55 -2.25
C PRO A 113 14.68 -0.05 -1.12
N ILE A 114 15.08 -0.30 0.12
CA ILE A 114 14.38 0.17 1.30
C ILE A 114 15.23 1.20 2.04
N MET A 115 14.58 2.27 2.47
CA MET A 115 15.20 3.29 3.32
C MET A 115 15.35 2.78 4.76
N SER A 116 16.17 3.47 5.56
CA SER A 116 16.38 3.16 6.98
C SER A 116 15.09 3.01 7.77
N GLU A 117 14.12 3.91 7.54
CA GLU A 117 12.84 3.92 8.25
C GLU A 117 12.00 2.66 7.97
N VAL A 118 12.05 2.15 6.72
CA VAL A 118 11.37 0.90 6.35
C VAL A 118 12.08 -0.29 6.98
N ARG A 119 13.43 -0.28 6.98
CA ARG A 119 14.24 -1.31 7.63
C ARG A 119 13.87 -1.41 9.11
N GLU A 120 13.95 -0.29 9.83
CA GLU A 120 13.62 -0.22 11.26
C GLU A 120 12.19 -0.70 11.55
N ALA A 121 11.21 -0.28 10.72
CA ALA A 121 9.83 -0.71 10.90
C ALA A 121 9.63 -2.22 10.66
N LEU A 122 10.36 -2.82 9.72
CA LEU A 122 10.31 -4.26 9.48
C LEU A 122 11.05 -5.05 10.57
N GLU A 123 12.17 -4.54 11.09
CA GLU A 123 12.87 -5.12 12.23
C GLU A 123 11.98 -5.11 13.48
N GLN A 124 11.32 -3.99 13.78
CA GLN A 124 10.35 -3.89 14.87
C GLN A 124 9.15 -4.84 14.69
N GLU A 125 8.63 -4.99 13.46
CA GLU A 125 7.56 -5.95 13.17
C GLU A 125 8.02 -7.38 13.42
N LYS A 126 9.24 -7.73 13.03
CA LYS A 126 9.82 -9.05 13.27
C LYS A 126 9.98 -9.35 14.75
N GLU A 127 10.56 -8.39 15.48
CA GLU A 127 10.71 -8.47 16.93
C GLU A 127 9.36 -8.62 17.64
N TYR A 128 8.37 -7.81 17.25
CA TYR A 128 7.01 -7.90 17.78
C TYR A 128 6.39 -9.28 17.54
N GLN A 129 6.51 -9.83 16.34
CA GLN A 129 6.00 -11.16 16.01
C GLN A 129 6.70 -12.25 16.83
N ASP A 130 8.00 -12.12 17.04
CA ASP A 130 8.79 -13.07 17.85
C ASP A 130 8.39 -13.02 19.32
N ILE A 131 8.30 -11.86 19.93
CA ILE A 131 7.89 -11.65 21.33
C ILE A 131 6.46 -12.12 21.55
N ALA A 132 5.54 -11.78 20.64
CA ALA A 132 4.12 -12.15 20.73
C ALA A 132 3.84 -13.61 20.37
N GLY A 133 4.85 -14.37 19.91
CA GLY A 133 4.67 -15.72 19.38
C GLY A 133 3.76 -15.77 18.15
N LEU A 134 3.65 -14.65 17.43
CA LEU A 134 2.79 -14.55 16.27
C LEU A 134 3.48 -15.13 15.05
N ARG A 135 2.82 -16.10 14.41
CA ARG A 135 3.35 -16.77 13.21
C ARG A 135 2.29 -16.81 12.12
N CYS A 136 2.73 -16.72 10.87
CA CYS A 136 1.84 -16.93 9.74
C CYS A 136 1.31 -18.37 9.74
N LYS A 137 -0.02 -18.52 9.72
CA LYS A 137 -0.70 -19.82 9.69
C LYS A 137 -1.23 -20.19 8.31
N VAL A 138 -1.07 -19.29 7.35
CA VAL A 138 -1.64 -19.42 6.00
C VAL A 138 -0.56 -19.87 5.03
N LYS A 139 -0.92 -20.85 4.20
CA LYS A 139 -0.14 -21.24 3.01
C LYS A 139 -1.02 -21.08 1.78
N VAL A 140 -0.56 -20.31 0.80
CA VAL A 140 -1.27 -20.03 -0.45
C VAL A 140 -0.38 -20.43 -1.62
N ASP A 141 -0.82 -21.38 -2.44
CA ASP A 141 -0.08 -21.86 -3.62
C ASP A 141 1.40 -22.19 -3.34
N GLY A 142 1.69 -22.77 -2.19
CA GLY A 142 3.04 -23.11 -1.73
C GLY A 142 3.78 -21.99 -0.99
N PHE A 143 3.28 -20.74 -1.01
CA PHE A 143 3.85 -19.59 -0.31
C PHE A 143 3.34 -19.50 1.12
N SER A 144 4.23 -19.23 2.05
CA SER A 144 3.95 -19.06 3.49
C SER A 144 4.89 -18.00 4.06
N ASP A 145 4.79 -17.77 5.36
CA ASP A 145 5.67 -16.85 6.09
C ASP A 145 5.51 -15.38 5.66
N PHE A 146 4.25 -15.00 5.39
CA PHE A 146 3.89 -13.63 5.04
C PHE A 146 4.14 -12.69 6.23
N ILE A 147 4.68 -11.48 5.94
CA ILE A 147 5.06 -10.50 6.96
C ILE A 147 3.82 -9.88 7.60
N PHE A 148 2.92 -9.30 6.77
CA PHE A 148 1.80 -8.51 7.27
C PHE A 148 0.58 -9.40 7.52
N ILE A 149 0.51 -9.92 8.74
CA ILE A 149 -0.54 -10.83 9.21
C ILE A 149 -1.35 -10.19 10.32
N ASN A 150 -2.58 -10.66 10.49
CA ASN A 150 -3.41 -10.25 11.61
C ASN A 150 -3.05 -11.05 12.89
N ARG A 151 -3.63 -10.65 14.03
CA ARG A 151 -3.43 -11.30 15.33
C ARG A 151 -3.73 -12.81 15.39
N PHE A 152 -4.39 -13.35 14.37
CA PHE A 152 -4.70 -14.78 14.26
C PHE A 152 -3.72 -15.53 13.34
N GLY A 153 -2.73 -14.84 12.75
CA GLY A 153 -1.77 -15.40 11.81
C GLY A 153 -2.28 -15.49 10.36
N ASN A 154 -3.37 -14.81 10.03
CA ASN A 154 -3.93 -14.79 8.67
C ASN A 154 -3.46 -13.54 7.91
N VAL A 155 -3.26 -13.69 6.59
CA VAL A 155 -2.90 -12.60 5.69
C VAL A 155 -4.03 -11.57 5.53
N HIS A 156 -3.64 -10.34 5.25
CA HIS A 156 -4.57 -9.28 4.89
C HIS A 156 -4.90 -9.33 3.39
N ASN A 157 -6.05 -8.77 3.03
CA ASN A 157 -6.41 -8.45 1.66
C ASN A 157 -6.61 -6.93 1.49
N GLN A 158 -6.73 -6.47 0.26
CA GLN A 158 -6.93 -5.06 -0.06
C GLN A 158 -8.10 -4.42 0.70
N ASN A 159 -9.21 -5.14 0.85
CA ASN A 159 -10.39 -4.62 1.54
C ASN A 159 -10.11 -4.40 3.03
N ASN A 160 -9.31 -5.29 3.66
CA ASN A 160 -8.93 -5.15 5.06
C ASN A 160 -8.06 -3.91 5.27
N LEU A 161 -7.04 -3.70 4.42
CA LEU A 161 -6.18 -2.53 4.51
C LEU A 161 -6.96 -1.23 4.27
N ASN A 162 -7.78 -1.17 3.22
CA ASN A 162 -8.59 0.02 2.95
C ASN A 162 -9.65 0.29 4.05
N ARG A 163 -10.17 -0.75 4.69
CA ARG A 163 -11.07 -0.59 5.85
C ARG A 163 -10.32 -0.04 7.07
N ALA A 164 -9.08 -0.48 7.27
CA ALA A 164 -8.20 0.07 8.31
C ALA A 164 -7.91 1.54 8.04
N LEU A 165 -7.49 1.92 6.83
CA LEU A 165 -7.24 3.30 6.42
C LEU A 165 -8.43 4.21 6.71
N ARG A 166 -9.64 3.84 6.27
CA ARG A 166 -10.84 4.66 6.54
C ARG A 166 -11.09 4.91 8.03
N ARG A 167 -10.83 3.90 8.88
CA ARG A 167 -10.96 4.08 10.34
C ARG A 167 -9.87 4.97 10.90
N ILE A 168 -8.63 4.80 10.46
CA ILE A 168 -7.48 5.59 10.87
C ILE A 168 -7.68 7.06 10.50
N ILE A 169 -8.05 7.34 9.24
CA ILE A 169 -8.32 8.70 8.73
C ILE A 169 -9.41 9.38 9.58
N ARG A 170 -10.54 8.70 9.77
CA ARG A 170 -11.64 9.24 10.56
C ARG A 170 -11.22 9.56 12.00
N ASP A 171 -10.54 8.64 12.66
CA ASP A 171 -10.18 8.77 14.07
C ASP A 171 -9.03 9.79 14.25
N CYS A 172 -8.10 9.89 13.29
CA CYS A 172 -7.08 10.92 13.21
C CYS A 172 -7.71 12.31 13.09
N ASN A 173 -8.57 12.51 12.10
CA ASN A 173 -9.24 13.79 11.88
C ASN A 173 -10.09 14.20 13.09
N LYS A 174 -10.76 13.25 13.74
CA LYS A 174 -11.51 13.48 14.96
C LYS A 174 -10.60 13.97 16.08
N ARG A 175 -9.41 13.37 16.26
CA ARG A 175 -8.43 13.81 17.27
C ARG A 175 -7.93 15.21 16.97
N VAL A 176 -7.50 15.49 15.74
CA VAL A 176 -7.02 16.82 15.32
C VAL A 176 -8.07 17.89 15.58
N LEU A 177 -9.34 17.64 15.20
CA LEU A 177 -10.43 18.60 15.44
C LEU A 177 -10.77 18.80 16.92
N SER A 178 -10.58 17.78 17.76
CA SER A 178 -10.82 17.87 19.20
C SER A 178 -9.72 18.62 19.95
N GLU A 179 -8.49 18.60 19.43
CA GLU A 179 -7.32 19.26 20.00
C GLU A 179 -7.14 20.69 19.47
N ALA A 180 -7.74 21.01 18.32
CA ALA A 180 -7.63 22.32 17.68
C ALA A 180 -8.35 23.42 18.48
N GLN A 181 -7.71 24.59 18.60
CA GLN A 181 -8.36 25.79 19.09
C GLN A 181 -9.30 26.38 18.02
N LYS A 182 -10.36 27.08 18.42
CA LYS A 182 -11.45 27.57 17.54
C LYS A 182 -11.01 28.44 16.35
N SER A 183 -9.78 28.92 16.30
CA SER A 183 -9.22 29.80 15.25
C SER A 183 -8.06 29.19 14.49
N GLU A 184 -7.73 27.94 14.70
CA GLU A 184 -6.56 27.29 14.12
C GLU A 184 -6.87 26.66 12.76
N ASN A 185 -6.00 26.95 11.79
CA ASN A 185 -6.06 26.28 10.48
C ASN A 185 -5.33 24.94 10.57
N VAL A 186 -6.07 23.84 10.75
CA VAL A 186 -5.53 22.50 10.98
C VAL A 186 -5.44 21.71 9.70
N THR A 187 -4.39 20.90 9.57
CA THR A 187 -4.28 19.90 8.50
C THR A 187 -5.15 18.69 8.84
N LEU A 188 -6.03 18.30 7.93
CA LEU A 188 -6.83 17.08 8.04
C LEU A 188 -6.41 16.11 6.94
N LEU A 189 -6.52 14.80 7.23
CA LEU A 189 -6.30 13.77 6.23
C LEU A 189 -7.49 13.71 5.26
N PRO A 190 -7.26 13.75 3.93
CA PRO A 190 -8.31 13.48 2.94
C PRO A 190 -8.72 12.00 2.98
N ASP A 191 -9.82 11.66 2.33
CA ASP A 191 -10.14 10.25 2.06
C ASP A 191 -9.18 9.68 1.03
N PHE A 192 -8.45 8.63 1.42
CA PHE A 192 -7.51 7.97 0.52
C PHE A 192 -7.49 6.44 0.70
N SER A 193 -6.92 5.76 -0.27
CA SER A 193 -6.79 4.30 -0.32
C SER A 193 -5.33 3.86 -0.39
N CYS A 194 -5.08 2.55 -0.25
CA CYS A 194 -3.75 1.97 -0.45
C CYS A 194 -3.11 2.40 -1.79
N HIS A 195 -3.90 2.60 -2.83
CA HIS A 195 -3.38 3.05 -4.12
C HIS A 195 -2.85 4.49 -4.08
N THR A 196 -3.45 5.34 -3.27
CA THR A 196 -2.98 6.72 -3.04
C THR A 196 -1.59 6.73 -2.40
N LEU A 197 -1.28 5.79 -1.50
CA LEU A 197 0.05 5.69 -0.89
C LEU A 197 1.15 5.46 -1.94
N ARG A 198 0.88 4.58 -2.91
CA ARG A 198 1.78 4.36 -4.04
C ARG A 198 1.88 5.60 -4.95
N HIS A 199 0.79 6.32 -5.19
CA HIS A 199 0.86 7.59 -5.92
C HIS A 199 1.67 8.64 -5.16
N THR A 200 1.52 8.70 -3.83
CA THR A 200 2.32 9.59 -2.98
C THR A 200 3.82 9.28 -3.12
N PHE A 201 4.20 8.00 -3.07
CA PHE A 201 5.58 7.59 -3.31
C PHE A 201 6.09 8.08 -4.67
N ALA A 202 5.35 7.81 -5.75
CA ALA A 202 5.74 8.24 -7.10
C ALA A 202 5.91 9.78 -7.19
N THR A 203 4.98 10.53 -6.59
CA THR A 203 5.04 12.00 -6.55
C THR A 203 6.28 12.48 -5.80
N ARG A 204 6.58 11.91 -4.61
CA ARG A 204 7.79 12.25 -3.85
C ARG A 204 9.07 11.97 -4.64
N MET A 205 9.15 10.84 -5.33
CA MET A 205 10.29 10.53 -6.20
C MET A 205 10.47 11.58 -7.31
N CYS A 206 9.37 12.00 -7.95
CA CYS A 206 9.39 13.07 -8.95
C CYS A 206 9.83 14.42 -8.36
N GLU A 207 9.30 14.81 -7.20
CA GLU A 207 9.66 16.05 -6.50
C GLU A 207 11.14 16.10 -6.10
N MET A 208 11.72 14.95 -5.78
CA MET A 208 13.16 14.80 -5.49
C MET A 208 14.02 14.80 -6.75
N GLY A 209 13.44 14.95 -7.95
CA GLY A 209 14.17 14.98 -9.21
C GLY A 209 14.71 13.62 -9.66
N ILE A 210 14.19 12.52 -9.12
CA ILE A 210 14.61 11.18 -9.52
C ILE A 210 14.21 10.93 -10.98
N ASN A 211 15.13 10.33 -11.74
CA ASN A 211 14.88 10.02 -13.14
C ASN A 211 13.64 9.17 -13.32
N LEU A 212 12.75 9.56 -14.24
CA LEU A 212 11.50 8.87 -14.51
C LEU A 212 11.69 7.39 -14.84
N LYS A 213 12.77 7.01 -15.48
CA LYS A 213 13.08 5.61 -15.79
C LYS A 213 13.31 4.80 -14.50
N VAL A 214 14.05 5.37 -13.55
CA VAL A 214 14.26 4.74 -12.24
C VAL A 214 12.94 4.58 -11.49
N ILE A 215 12.08 5.60 -11.53
CA ILE A 215 10.75 5.54 -10.91
C ILE A 215 9.92 4.42 -11.53
N GLN A 216 9.94 4.27 -12.87
CA GLN A 216 9.25 3.19 -13.56
C GLN A 216 9.75 1.81 -13.14
N ASP A 217 11.06 1.63 -13.11
CA ASP A 217 11.70 0.36 -12.76
C ASP A 217 11.34 -0.03 -11.32
N VAL A 218 11.42 0.91 -10.37
CA VAL A 218 11.00 0.69 -8.97
C VAL A 218 9.51 0.36 -8.85
N LEU A 219 8.66 1.06 -9.61
CA LEU A 219 7.22 0.82 -9.60
C LEU A 219 6.81 -0.43 -10.41
N GLY A 220 7.65 -0.93 -11.32
CA GLY A 220 7.31 -2.04 -12.21
C GLY A 220 6.20 -1.68 -13.20
N HIS A 221 6.35 -0.52 -13.86
CA HIS A 221 5.47 -0.10 -14.95
C HIS A 221 6.12 -0.44 -16.28
N SER A 222 5.41 -1.14 -17.16
CA SER A 222 5.88 -1.44 -18.52
C SER A 222 5.77 -0.24 -19.47
N ASP A 223 4.81 0.70 -19.23
CA ASP A 223 4.54 1.86 -20.08
C ASP A 223 4.05 3.08 -19.30
N PHE A 224 4.29 4.30 -19.85
CA PHE A 224 3.87 5.61 -19.33
C PHE A 224 2.40 5.95 -19.58
N SER A 225 1.62 5.09 -20.22
CA SER A 225 0.24 5.40 -20.63
C SER A 225 -0.78 5.13 -19.53
N THR A 226 -0.64 5.84 -18.40
CA THR A 226 -1.74 5.98 -17.42
C THR A 226 -1.73 7.34 -16.77
#